data_fac56fb2b3c7b0502235c2445737e3f9
#
_entry.id   fac56fb2b3c7b0502235c2445737e3f9
#
_cell.length_a   1.000
_cell.length_b   1.000
_cell.length_c   1.000
_cell.angle_alpha   90.00
_cell.angle_beta   90.00
_cell.angle_gamma   90.00
#
_symmetry.space_group_name_H-M   'P 1'
#
loop_
_entity.id
_entity.type
_entity.pdbx_description
1 polymer ?
#
loop_
_entity_poly.entity_id
_entity_poly.type
_entity_poly.pdbx_seq_one_letter_code
_entity_poly.pdbx_strand_id
1 'polypeptide(L)'
;MHLRIKICGVTRPEDAELAARLGADAIGLNFFSQSPRYLTEEKAVEVVHAIPPLVAPVGVFVDPTADQLNFWGTRLALRTFQLHSFDPTVLGPTFGAMCWSSILAQAVNEPDDLEKIRTLVREWRTSTREVPDPAVLVDARVAGKHGGTGQTVPWELLAGFDAGVPLILAGGLTAENVADAVRQVRPYAVDVAGGVESAPGIKDAEKLVRFIDAARSAAAGLP
;
A
#
# COMPACT_ATOMS: atom_id res chain seq x y z
N MET A 1 8.19 -18.68 2.05
CA MET A 1 8.32 -17.18 2.04
C MET A 1 7.31 -16.57 3.01
N HIS A 2 7.68 -15.54 3.78
CA HIS A 2 6.72 -14.79 4.63
C HIS A 2 6.15 -13.60 3.82
N LEU A 3 4.96 -13.76 3.28
CA LEU A 3 4.25 -12.71 2.53
C LEU A 3 3.47 -11.82 3.50
N ARG A 4 3.58 -10.51 3.37
CA ARG A 4 2.74 -9.55 4.09
C ARG A 4 1.52 -9.16 3.28
N ILE A 5 0.42 -8.82 3.98
CA ILE A 5 -0.86 -8.46 3.36
C ILE A 5 -1.32 -7.12 3.90
N LYS A 6 -1.54 -6.16 2.99
CA LYS A 6 -2.13 -4.86 3.30
C LYS A 6 -3.55 -4.78 2.73
N ILE A 7 -4.50 -4.39 3.57
CA ILE A 7 -5.88 -4.10 3.15
C ILE A 7 -6.03 -2.58 3.09
N CYS A 8 -6.20 -2.03 1.89
CA CYS A 8 -6.17 -0.60 1.64
C CYS A 8 -7.57 0.01 1.50
N GLY A 9 -7.70 1.30 1.88
CA GLY A 9 -8.96 2.04 1.74
C GLY A 9 -10.06 1.53 2.67
N VAL A 10 -9.71 1.19 3.89
CA VAL A 10 -10.65 0.83 4.95
C VAL A 10 -11.28 2.13 5.48
N THR A 11 -12.62 2.16 5.58
CA THR A 11 -13.39 3.34 6.00
C THR A 11 -14.28 3.08 7.21
N ARG A 12 -14.34 1.83 7.71
CA ARG A 12 -15.18 1.43 8.83
C ARG A 12 -14.36 0.67 9.87
N PRO A 13 -14.60 0.92 11.18
CA PRO A 13 -13.92 0.21 12.27
C PRO A 13 -14.05 -1.31 12.17
N GLU A 14 -15.26 -1.81 11.89
CA GLU A 14 -15.54 -3.24 11.77
C GLU A 14 -14.75 -3.93 10.64
N ASP A 15 -14.47 -3.21 9.55
CA ASP A 15 -13.64 -3.72 8.45
C ASP A 15 -12.16 -3.80 8.86
N ALA A 16 -11.68 -2.85 9.66
CA ALA A 16 -10.32 -2.87 10.19
C ALA A 16 -10.13 -4.05 11.15
N GLU A 17 -11.04 -4.25 12.10
CA GLU A 17 -11.04 -5.38 13.02
C GLU A 17 -11.09 -6.72 12.28
N LEU A 18 -11.98 -6.83 11.30
CA LEU A 18 -12.14 -8.05 10.51
C LEU A 18 -10.85 -8.38 9.74
N ALA A 19 -10.31 -7.41 9.00
CA ALA A 19 -9.07 -7.59 8.24
C ALA A 19 -7.91 -8.02 9.16
N ALA A 20 -7.78 -7.37 10.32
CA ALA A 20 -6.77 -7.72 11.32
C ALA A 20 -6.94 -9.15 11.85
N ARG A 21 -8.17 -9.56 12.22
CA ARG A 21 -8.46 -10.93 12.69
C ARG A 21 -8.17 -12.00 11.64
N LEU A 22 -8.35 -11.66 10.37
CA LEU A 22 -8.05 -12.56 9.24
C LEU A 22 -6.55 -12.62 8.91
N GLY A 23 -5.73 -11.79 9.55
CA GLY A 23 -4.27 -11.81 9.42
C GLY A 23 -3.71 -10.80 8.44
N ALA A 24 -4.37 -9.66 8.23
CA ALA A 24 -3.75 -8.52 7.58
C ALA A 24 -2.62 -7.97 8.43
N ASP A 25 -1.49 -7.64 7.79
CA ASP A 25 -0.31 -7.06 8.45
C ASP A 25 -0.38 -5.53 8.51
N ALA A 26 -1.17 -4.91 7.59
CA ALA A 26 -1.34 -3.47 7.53
C ALA A 26 -2.74 -3.06 7.03
N ILE A 27 -3.19 -1.89 7.48
CA ILE A 27 -4.46 -1.27 7.12
C ILE A 27 -4.18 0.11 6.49
N GLY A 28 -4.62 0.31 5.25
CA GLY A 28 -4.47 1.58 4.52
C GLY A 28 -5.62 2.55 4.77
N LEU A 29 -5.30 3.75 5.23
CA LEU A 29 -6.19 4.85 5.54
C LEU A 29 -6.02 5.95 4.49
N ASN A 30 -7.04 6.25 3.70
CA ASN A 30 -6.91 7.15 2.56
C ASN A 30 -7.28 8.59 2.92
N PHE A 31 -6.32 9.52 2.76
CA PHE A 31 -6.47 10.95 3.03
C PHE A 31 -6.52 11.82 1.77
N PHE A 32 -6.75 11.23 0.62
CA PHE A 32 -6.98 11.96 -0.63
C PHE A 32 -8.47 12.26 -0.81
N SER A 33 -8.86 13.53 -0.75
CA SER A 33 -10.27 13.97 -0.71
C SER A 33 -11.11 13.58 -1.93
N GLN A 34 -10.47 13.33 -3.09
CA GLN A 34 -11.17 12.89 -4.29
C GLN A 34 -11.37 11.36 -4.35
N SER A 35 -10.84 10.62 -3.38
CA SER A 35 -11.02 9.18 -3.29
C SER A 35 -12.40 8.84 -2.72
N PRO A 36 -13.12 7.85 -3.28
CA PRO A 36 -14.34 7.33 -2.65
C PRO A 36 -14.07 6.63 -1.30
N ARG A 37 -12.80 6.44 -0.94
CA ARG A 37 -12.34 5.86 0.32
C ARG A 37 -11.74 6.90 1.26
N TYR A 38 -12.00 8.17 1.00
CA TYR A 38 -11.51 9.27 1.83
C TYR A 38 -12.03 9.17 3.27
N LEU A 39 -11.14 9.40 4.22
CA LEU A 39 -11.46 9.48 5.64
C LEU A 39 -11.41 10.92 6.14
N THR A 40 -12.50 11.37 6.76
CA THR A 40 -12.45 12.58 7.61
C THR A 40 -11.64 12.28 8.87
N GLU A 41 -11.28 13.33 9.62
CA GLU A 41 -10.51 13.18 10.86
C GLU A 41 -11.24 12.27 11.86
N GLU A 42 -12.53 12.50 12.08
CA GLU A 42 -13.34 11.75 13.04
C GLU A 42 -13.37 10.26 12.69
N LYS A 43 -13.65 9.94 11.42
CA LYS A 43 -13.65 8.55 10.94
C LYS A 43 -12.28 7.90 11.01
N ALA A 44 -11.23 8.65 10.70
CA ALA A 44 -9.87 8.12 10.78
C ALA A 44 -9.49 7.72 12.21
N VAL A 45 -9.89 8.53 13.21
CA VAL A 45 -9.71 8.21 14.63
C VAL A 45 -10.46 6.92 15.01
N GLU A 46 -11.73 6.79 14.59
CA GLU A 46 -12.55 5.59 14.88
C GLU A 46 -11.89 4.33 14.29
N VAL A 47 -11.46 4.40 13.00
CA VAL A 47 -10.83 3.26 12.33
C VAL A 47 -9.49 2.90 12.96
N VAL A 48 -8.64 3.89 13.30
CA VAL A 48 -7.34 3.64 13.93
C VAL A 48 -7.50 2.97 15.29
N HIS A 49 -8.49 3.37 16.09
CA HIS A 49 -8.76 2.76 17.40
C HIS A 49 -9.21 1.29 17.29
N ALA A 50 -9.76 0.88 16.17
CA ALA A 50 -10.16 -0.51 15.91
C ALA A 50 -9.00 -1.40 15.41
N ILE A 51 -7.85 -0.81 15.05
CA ILE A 51 -6.67 -1.57 14.61
C ILE A 51 -5.94 -2.11 15.85
N PRO A 52 -5.84 -3.45 16.02
CA PRO A 52 -5.16 -4.02 17.18
C PRO A 52 -3.64 -3.79 17.10
N PRO A 53 -2.93 -3.88 18.24
CA PRO A 53 -1.47 -3.88 18.27
C PRO A 53 -0.87 -4.91 17.29
N LEU A 54 0.28 -4.60 16.71
CA LEU A 54 1.02 -5.40 15.72
C LEU A 54 0.42 -5.39 14.30
N VAL A 55 -0.69 -4.71 14.05
CA VAL A 55 -1.16 -4.37 12.69
C VAL A 55 -0.84 -2.91 12.41
N ALA A 56 -0.15 -2.64 11.30
CA ALA A 56 0.35 -1.31 11.00
C ALA A 56 -0.72 -0.41 10.34
N PRO A 57 -1.12 0.73 10.94
CA PRO A 57 -1.87 1.74 10.20
C PRO A 57 -0.95 2.46 9.21
N VAL A 58 -1.38 2.56 7.94
CA VAL A 58 -0.64 3.21 6.85
C VAL A 58 -1.47 4.35 6.29
N GLY A 59 -0.99 5.57 6.43
CA GLY A 59 -1.63 6.74 5.80
C GLY A 59 -1.33 6.79 4.30
N VAL A 60 -2.36 6.94 3.47
CA VAL A 60 -2.25 6.99 2.01
C VAL A 60 -2.53 8.41 1.53
N PHE A 61 -1.57 8.99 0.81
CA PHE A 61 -1.59 10.38 0.38
C PHE A 61 -1.27 10.51 -1.11
N VAL A 62 -1.83 11.55 -1.74
CA VAL A 62 -1.53 11.94 -3.12
C VAL A 62 -1.10 13.40 -3.08
N ASP A 63 0.11 13.71 -3.57
CA ASP A 63 0.71 15.04 -3.59
C ASP A 63 0.60 15.78 -2.23
N PRO A 64 1.06 15.15 -1.12
CA PRO A 64 0.92 15.75 0.20
C PRO A 64 1.95 16.83 0.45
N THR A 65 1.59 17.82 1.28
CA THR A 65 2.54 18.73 1.89
C THR A 65 3.16 18.12 3.16
N ALA A 66 4.33 18.62 3.58
CA ALA A 66 4.95 18.22 4.84
C ALA A 66 4.03 18.48 6.05
N ASP A 67 3.28 19.60 6.03
CA ASP A 67 2.36 19.96 7.11
C ASP A 67 1.19 18.96 7.22
N GLN A 68 0.67 18.50 6.08
CA GLN A 68 -0.38 17.45 6.09
C GLN A 68 0.15 16.15 6.69
N LEU A 69 1.36 15.73 6.34
CA LEU A 69 1.99 14.53 6.90
C LEU A 69 2.24 14.69 8.40
N ASN A 70 2.75 15.85 8.84
CA ASN A 70 2.96 16.17 10.25
C ASN A 70 1.65 16.15 11.05
N PHE A 71 0.59 16.75 10.50
CA PHE A 71 -0.74 16.74 11.12
C PHE A 71 -1.23 15.31 11.36
N TRP A 72 -1.29 14.49 10.31
CA TRP A 72 -1.80 13.12 10.41
C TRP A 72 -0.86 12.19 11.19
N GLY A 73 0.45 12.36 11.05
CA GLY A 73 1.45 11.64 11.84
C GLY A 73 1.29 11.86 13.33
N THR A 74 1.06 13.10 13.73
CA THR A 74 0.82 13.46 15.14
C THR A 74 -0.57 13.04 15.61
N ARG A 75 -1.60 13.37 14.84
CA ARG A 75 -3.01 13.18 15.23
C ARG A 75 -3.39 11.72 15.42
N LEU A 76 -2.86 10.83 14.58
CA LEU A 76 -3.17 9.40 14.58
C LEU A 76 -1.99 8.51 15.00
N ALA A 77 -0.90 9.11 15.45
CA ALA A 77 0.36 8.42 15.74
C ALA A 77 0.87 7.54 14.57
N LEU A 78 0.61 7.95 13.33
CA LEU A 78 1.08 7.22 12.15
C LEU A 78 2.60 7.23 12.07
N ARG A 79 3.17 6.11 11.65
CA ARG A 79 4.62 5.94 11.43
C ARG A 79 4.95 5.49 10.01
N THR A 80 3.94 5.09 9.23
CA THR A 80 4.12 4.62 7.85
C THR A 80 3.21 5.39 6.91
N PHE A 81 3.79 5.93 5.85
CA PHE A 81 3.11 6.77 4.87
C PHE A 81 3.31 6.23 3.46
N GLN A 82 2.21 5.98 2.76
CA GLN A 82 2.20 5.63 1.34
C GLN A 82 1.98 6.91 0.53
N LEU A 83 2.93 7.19 -0.35
CA LEU A 83 3.00 8.44 -1.10
C LEU A 83 2.78 8.17 -2.59
N HIS A 84 1.80 8.88 -3.16
CA HIS A 84 1.56 8.95 -4.59
C HIS A 84 1.84 10.38 -5.06
N SER A 85 2.47 10.56 -6.24
CA SER A 85 2.72 11.87 -6.85
C SER A 85 3.38 12.85 -5.85
N PHE A 86 4.64 12.66 -5.55
CA PHE A 86 5.39 13.45 -4.57
C PHE A 86 6.78 13.81 -5.10
N ASP A 87 7.41 14.82 -4.50
CA ASP A 87 8.81 15.18 -4.76
C ASP A 87 9.69 14.68 -3.60
N PRO A 88 10.64 13.75 -3.86
CA PRO A 88 11.56 13.23 -2.85
C PRO A 88 12.39 14.32 -2.19
N THR A 89 12.76 15.37 -2.91
CA THR A 89 13.62 16.45 -2.39
C THR A 89 12.88 17.36 -1.42
N VAL A 90 11.56 17.47 -1.57
CA VAL A 90 10.68 18.27 -0.71
C VAL A 90 10.30 17.51 0.56
N LEU A 91 9.90 16.26 0.43
CA LEU A 91 9.39 15.45 1.56
C LEU A 91 10.50 14.72 2.32
N GLY A 92 11.59 14.35 1.66
CA GLY A 92 12.67 13.56 2.26
C GLY A 92 13.18 14.12 3.59
N PRO A 93 13.48 15.44 3.71
CA PRO A 93 13.94 16.02 4.98
C PRO A 93 12.94 15.85 6.13
N THR A 94 11.64 15.93 5.86
CA THR A 94 10.59 15.70 6.87
C THR A 94 10.61 14.25 7.36
N PHE A 95 10.72 13.28 6.45
CA PHE A 95 10.83 11.87 6.82
C PHE A 95 12.08 11.59 7.64
N GLY A 96 13.22 12.16 7.26
CA GLY A 96 14.47 12.08 8.02
C GLY A 96 14.33 12.59 9.45
N ALA A 97 13.76 13.78 9.63
CA ALA A 97 13.57 14.39 10.94
C ALA A 97 12.60 13.62 11.85
N MET A 98 11.56 13.00 11.26
CA MET A 98 10.49 12.30 12.01
C MET A 98 10.73 10.81 12.15
N CYS A 99 11.76 10.24 11.54
CA CYS A 99 12.05 8.79 11.49
C CYS A 99 10.84 7.97 11.00
N TRP A 100 10.14 8.47 9.98
CA TRP A 100 8.98 7.79 9.42
C TRP A 100 9.38 6.77 8.34
N SER A 101 8.59 5.71 8.23
CA SER A 101 8.69 4.73 7.17
C SER A 101 7.87 5.18 5.95
N SER A 102 8.38 4.92 4.76
CA SER A 102 7.74 5.31 3.50
C SER A 102 7.45 4.13 2.58
N ILE A 103 6.32 4.21 1.89
CA ILE A 103 5.95 3.35 0.78
C ILE A 103 5.77 4.26 -0.44
N LEU A 104 6.67 4.13 -1.42
CA LEU A 104 6.68 4.95 -2.63
C LEU A 104 5.83 4.28 -3.70
N ALA A 105 4.64 4.84 -3.99
CA ALA A 105 3.73 4.24 -4.95
C ALA A 105 4.05 4.70 -6.39
N GLN A 106 4.22 3.74 -7.28
CA GLN A 106 4.54 3.95 -8.69
C GLN A 106 3.64 3.10 -9.59
N ALA A 107 3.23 3.68 -10.73
CA ALA A 107 2.60 2.91 -11.79
C ALA A 107 3.68 2.23 -12.64
N VAL A 108 3.41 1.00 -13.08
CA VAL A 108 4.25 0.27 -14.03
C VAL A 108 3.39 -0.21 -15.18
N ASN A 109 3.70 0.26 -16.39
CA ASN A 109 3.02 -0.12 -17.62
C ASN A 109 4.01 -0.66 -18.67
N GLU A 110 5.28 -0.25 -18.60
CA GLU A 110 6.32 -0.57 -19.57
C GLU A 110 7.68 -0.80 -18.88
N PRO A 111 8.64 -1.45 -19.54
CA PRO A 111 9.94 -1.77 -18.94
C PRO A 111 10.72 -0.55 -18.41
N ASP A 112 10.60 0.60 -19.07
CA ASP A 112 11.28 1.84 -18.67
C ASP A 112 10.83 2.35 -17.30
N ASP A 113 9.62 1.99 -16.87
CA ASP A 113 9.11 2.36 -15.54
C ASP A 113 9.90 1.70 -14.40
N LEU A 114 10.51 0.53 -14.66
CA LEU A 114 11.34 -0.15 -13.68
C LEU A 114 12.62 0.62 -13.36
N GLU A 115 13.21 1.29 -14.34
CA GLU A 115 14.39 2.15 -14.08
C GLU A 115 14.00 3.45 -13.40
N LYS A 116 12.82 3.98 -13.69
CA LYS A 116 12.26 5.13 -12.94
C LYS A 116 12.11 4.80 -11.46
N ILE A 117 11.67 3.57 -11.12
CA ILE A 117 11.58 3.09 -9.73
C ILE A 117 12.97 3.08 -9.06
N ARG A 118 14.00 2.51 -9.71
CA ARG A 118 15.36 2.50 -9.16
C ARG A 118 15.90 3.90 -8.94
N THR A 119 15.62 4.81 -9.86
CA THR A 119 16.01 6.22 -9.76
C THR A 119 15.33 6.89 -8.58
N LEU A 120 14.01 6.71 -8.43
CA LEU A 120 13.24 7.23 -7.31
C LEU A 120 13.75 6.73 -5.95
N VAL A 121 14.09 5.44 -5.84
CA VAL A 121 14.68 4.89 -4.60
C VAL A 121 16.02 5.54 -4.29
N ARG A 122 16.88 5.78 -5.28
CA ARG A 122 18.17 6.48 -5.09
C ARG A 122 17.97 7.92 -4.62
N GLU A 123 17.05 8.65 -5.25
CA GLU A 123 16.74 10.03 -4.89
C GLU A 123 16.16 10.10 -3.47
N TRP A 124 15.25 9.19 -3.12
CA TRP A 124 14.69 9.11 -1.78
C TRP A 124 15.77 8.87 -0.72
N ARG A 125 16.65 7.88 -0.91
CA ARG A 125 17.77 7.61 0.00
C ARG A 125 18.69 8.82 0.18
N THR A 126 18.94 9.56 -0.89
CA THR A 126 19.77 10.77 -0.83
C THR A 126 19.09 11.90 -0.02
N SER A 127 17.77 12.02 -0.15
CA SER A 127 16.99 13.10 0.46
C SER A 127 16.63 12.85 1.92
N THR A 128 16.40 11.58 2.31
CA THR A 128 15.90 11.26 3.65
C THR A 128 17.00 11.11 4.70
N ARG A 129 18.19 10.67 4.35
CA ARG A 129 19.31 10.37 5.25
C ARG A 129 18.91 9.69 6.57
N GLU A 130 19.62 8.67 6.99
CA GLU A 130 19.50 8.03 8.32
C GLU A 130 18.10 7.45 8.69
N VAL A 131 17.19 7.29 7.71
CA VAL A 131 15.93 6.56 7.91
C VAL A 131 15.98 5.19 7.25
N PRO A 132 15.12 4.25 7.67
CA PRO A 132 15.00 2.96 7.00
C PRO A 132 14.71 3.13 5.51
N ASP A 133 15.21 2.20 4.70
CA ASP A 133 14.89 2.13 3.28
C ASP A 133 13.38 2.14 3.05
N PRO A 134 12.90 2.79 1.99
CA PRO A 134 11.48 2.76 1.65
C PRO A 134 11.08 1.36 1.17
N ALA A 135 9.78 1.07 1.15
CA ALA A 135 9.23 0.07 0.25
C ALA A 135 8.73 0.74 -1.03
N VAL A 136 8.67 0.00 -2.14
CA VAL A 136 8.02 0.45 -3.37
C VAL A 136 6.72 -0.31 -3.55
N LEU A 137 5.62 0.40 -3.78
CA LEU A 137 4.35 -0.18 -4.18
C LEU A 137 4.15 0.04 -5.68
N VAL A 138 3.94 -1.06 -6.40
CA VAL A 138 3.63 -1.05 -7.84
C VAL A 138 2.14 -1.26 -8.03
N ASP A 139 1.47 -0.29 -8.66
CA ASP A 139 0.02 -0.28 -8.92
C ASP A 139 -0.26 -0.25 -10.43
N ALA A 140 -1.15 -1.13 -10.91
CA ALA A 140 -1.64 -1.10 -12.29
C ALA A 140 -2.66 0.03 -12.45
N ARG A 141 -2.21 1.22 -12.83
CA ARG A 141 -3.12 2.30 -13.20
C ARG A 141 -3.10 2.54 -14.70
N VAL A 142 -4.28 2.42 -15.32
CA VAL A 142 -4.50 3.01 -16.64
C VAL A 142 -4.59 4.53 -16.45
N ALA A 143 -3.78 5.27 -17.18
CA ALA A 143 -3.80 6.73 -17.17
C ALA A 143 -5.24 7.27 -17.32
N GLY A 144 -5.68 8.12 -16.41
CA GLY A 144 -6.99 8.79 -16.45
C GLY A 144 -8.15 8.10 -15.72
N LYS A 145 -7.95 6.93 -15.06
CA LYS A 145 -9.00 6.30 -14.23
C LYS A 145 -8.50 6.03 -12.81
N HIS A 146 -9.10 6.66 -11.85
CA HIS A 146 -8.80 6.48 -10.42
C HIS A 146 -9.49 5.21 -9.89
N GLY A 147 -8.79 4.08 -9.96
CA GLY A 147 -9.18 2.82 -9.30
C GLY A 147 -10.26 1.98 -9.99
N GLY A 148 -10.13 0.66 -9.88
CA GLY A 148 -11.24 -0.27 -10.20
C GLY A 148 -11.35 -0.71 -11.67
N THR A 149 -10.32 -0.59 -12.49
CA THR A 149 -10.39 -0.99 -13.91
C THR A 149 -10.25 -2.51 -14.13
N GLY A 150 -9.89 -3.28 -13.08
CA GLY A 150 -9.66 -4.73 -13.22
C GLY A 150 -8.43 -5.12 -14.05
N GLN A 151 -7.66 -4.15 -14.52
CA GLN A 151 -6.40 -4.42 -15.22
C GLN A 151 -5.29 -4.62 -14.18
N THR A 152 -4.54 -5.70 -14.33
CA THR A 152 -3.39 -6.03 -13.49
C THR A 152 -2.12 -5.40 -14.06
N VAL A 153 -1.14 -5.12 -13.19
CA VAL A 153 0.24 -4.87 -13.59
C VAL A 153 0.69 -6.03 -14.51
N PRO A 154 1.43 -5.78 -15.58
CA PRO A 154 2.03 -6.88 -16.35
C PRO A 154 3.07 -7.59 -15.47
N TRP A 155 2.65 -8.67 -14.82
CA TRP A 155 3.47 -9.39 -13.84
C TRP A 155 4.76 -9.94 -14.43
N GLU A 156 4.75 -10.19 -15.76
CA GLU A 156 5.94 -10.58 -16.53
C GLU A 156 7.06 -9.55 -16.39
N LEU A 157 6.74 -8.26 -16.34
CA LEU A 157 7.73 -7.19 -16.15
C LEU A 157 8.32 -7.20 -14.73
N LEU A 158 7.53 -7.66 -13.76
CA LEU A 158 7.93 -7.69 -12.35
C LEU A 158 8.59 -9.00 -11.94
N ALA A 159 8.50 -10.04 -12.77
CA ALA A 159 9.13 -11.34 -12.51
C ALA A 159 10.67 -11.20 -12.45
N GLY A 160 11.24 -11.38 -11.25
CA GLY A 160 12.67 -11.21 -11.02
C GLY A 160 13.15 -9.75 -10.94
N PHE A 161 12.24 -8.78 -10.97
CA PHE A 161 12.62 -7.38 -10.76
C PHE A 161 13.09 -7.14 -9.33
N ASP A 162 14.29 -6.60 -9.19
CA ASP A 162 14.85 -6.16 -7.93
C ASP A 162 14.93 -4.62 -7.91
N ALA A 163 14.14 -4.01 -7.03
CA ALA A 163 14.17 -2.58 -6.79
C ALA A 163 15.28 -2.17 -5.79
N GLY A 164 16.00 -3.13 -5.20
CA GLY A 164 16.93 -2.91 -4.08
C GLY A 164 16.26 -2.53 -2.78
N VAL A 165 14.92 -2.67 -2.71
CA VAL A 165 14.04 -2.41 -1.55
C VAL A 165 12.83 -3.33 -1.61
N PRO A 166 12.08 -3.52 -0.50
CA PRO A 166 10.87 -4.35 -0.50
C PRO A 166 9.85 -3.92 -1.55
N LEU A 167 9.38 -4.87 -2.38
CA LEU A 167 8.36 -4.66 -3.40
C LEU A 167 6.97 -5.06 -2.88
N ILE A 168 6.03 -4.13 -2.93
CA ILE A 168 4.61 -4.35 -2.63
C ILE A 168 3.85 -4.39 -3.96
N LEU A 169 3.17 -5.49 -4.24
CA LEU A 169 2.37 -5.64 -5.44
C LEU A 169 0.93 -5.22 -5.18
N ALA A 170 0.45 -4.26 -5.97
CA ALA A 170 -0.91 -3.75 -5.95
C ALA A 170 -1.52 -3.74 -7.37
N GLY A 171 -2.73 -3.20 -7.50
CA GLY A 171 -3.39 -3.02 -8.80
C GLY A 171 -4.17 -4.24 -9.27
N GLY A 172 -5.49 -4.14 -9.24
CA GLY A 172 -6.39 -5.16 -9.77
C GLY A 172 -6.34 -6.54 -9.10
N LEU A 173 -5.70 -6.66 -7.92
CA LEU A 173 -5.65 -7.92 -7.19
C LEU A 173 -7.02 -8.30 -6.63
N THR A 174 -7.36 -9.58 -6.74
CA THR A 174 -8.59 -10.22 -6.23
C THR A 174 -8.26 -11.60 -5.65
N ALA A 175 -9.22 -12.24 -5.01
CA ALA A 175 -9.05 -13.60 -4.51
C ALA A 175 -8.75 -14.61 -5.64
N GLU A 176 -9.22 -14.33 -6.86
CA GLU A 176 -9.08 -15.22 -8.03
C GLU A 176 -7.68 -15.16 -8.64
N ASN A 177 -6.97 -14.04 -8.51
CA ASN A 177 -5.70 -13.80 -9.22
C ASN A 177 -4.48 -13.64 -8.30
N VAL A 178 -4.67 -13.35 -7.01
CA VAL A 178 -3.55 -13.07 -6.09
C VAL A 178 -2.58 -14.23 -5.96
N ALA A 179 -3.05 -15.47 -6.03
CA ALA A 179 -2.20 -16.65 -5.93
C ALA A 179 -1.18 -16.73 -7.08
N ASP A 180 -1.60 -16.43 -8.30
CA ASP A 180 -0.73 -16.42 -9.48
C ASP A 180 0.22 -15.22 -9.46
N ALA A 181 -0.28 -14.05 -9.04
CA ALA A 181 0.53 -12.87 -8.81
C ALA A 181 1.69 -13.14 -7.83
N VAL A 182 1.38 -13.77 -6.68
CA VAL A 182 2.37 -14.13 -5.66
C VAL A 182 3.42 -15.12 -6.19
N ARG A 183 2.99 -16.14 -6.93
CA ARG A 183 3.91 -17.14 -7.50
C ARG A 183 4.85 -16.55 -8.56
N GLN A 184 4.33 -15.67 -9.40
CA GLN A 184 5.06 -15.09 -10.52
C GLN A 184 6.01 -13.97 -10.08
N VAL A 185 5.55 -13.05 -9.26
CA VAL A 185 6.31 -11.86 -8.85
C VAL A 185 7.15 -12.12 -7.60
N ARG A 186 6.68 -12.97 -6.68
CA ARG A 186 7.28 -13.22 -5.36
C ARG A 186 7.51 -11.92 -4.57
N PRO A 187 6.47 -11.08 -4.41
CA PRO A 187 6.62 -9.80 -3.77
C PRO A 187 6.83 -9.94 -2.25
N TYR A 188 7.38 -8.90 -1.62
CA TYR A 188 7.45 -8.78 -0.16
C TYR A 188 6.07 -8.69 0.49
N ALA A 189 5.14 -7.96 -0.18
CA ALA A 189 3.77 -7.81 0.27
C ALA A 189 2.81 -7.71 -0.93
N VAL A 190 1.53 -7.98 -0.66
CA VAL A 190 0.42 -7.66 -1.57
C VAL A 190 -0.47 -6.60 -0.94
N ASP A 191 -1.00 -5.69 -1.76
CA ASP A 191 -1.93 -4.63 -1.36
C ASP A 191 -3.22 -4.72 -2.17
N VAL A 192 -4.36 -4.75 -1.49
CA VAL A 192 -5.66 -4.84 -2.12
C VAL A 192 -6.64 -3.80 -1.57
N ALA A 193 -7.41 -3.17 -2.46
CA ALA A 193 -8.50 -2.27 -2.10
C ALA A 193 -9.83 -2.77 -2.67
N GLY A 194 -10.13 -2.47 -3.94
CA GLY A 194 -11.41 -2.77 -4.57
C GLY A 194 -11.70 -4.26 -4.75
N GLY A 195 -10.66 -5.10 -4.90
CA GLY A 195 -10.84 -6.55 -5.10
C GLY A 195 -11.48 -7.30 -3.92
N VAL A 196 -11.53 -6.66 -2.75
CA VAL A 196 -12.16 -7.21 -1.53
C VAL A 196 -13.31 -6.33 -1.02
N GLU A 197 -13.92 -5.53 -1.91
CA GLU A 197 -15.03 -4.64 -1.58
C GLU A 197 -16.36 -5.14 -2.14
N SER A 198 -17.45 -4.84 -1.41
CA SER A 198 -18.84 -4.95 -1.90
C SER A 198 -19.29 -3.64 -2.55
N ALA A 199 -18.79 -2.50 -2.05
CA ALA A 199 -18.94 -1.16 -2.61
C ALA A 199 -17.69 -0.34 -2.23
N PRO A 200 -17.37 0.76 -2.94
CA PRO A 200 -16.20 1.58 -2.64
C PRO A 200 -16.11 1.97 -1.15
N GLY A 201 -15.03 1.56 -0.49
CA GLY A 201 -14.79 1.80 0.93
C GLY A 201 -15.45 0.78 1.88
N ILE A 202 -16.29 -0.13 1.40
CA ILE A 202 -16.97 -1.14 2.22
C ILE A 202 -16.37 -2.51 1.90
N LYS A 203 -15.67 -3.11 2.87
CA LYS A 203 -15.06 -4.42 2.67
C LYS A 203 -16.12 -5.53 2.76
N ASP A 204 -15.92 -6.56 1.94
CA ASP A 204 -16.74 -7.77 1.90
C ASP A 204 -16.01 -8.86 2.68
N ALA A 205 -16.68 -9.43 3.68
CA ALA A 205 -16.06 -10.42 4.58
C ALA A 205 -15.62 -11.70 3.85
N GLU A 206 -16.42 -12.19 2.91
CA GLU A 206 -16.10 -13.43 2.18
C GLU A 206 -14.93 -13.20 1.21
N LYS A 207 -14.90 -12.04 0.53
CA LYS A 207 -13.79 -11.66 -0.35
C LYS A 207 -12.50 -11.47 0.43
N LEU A 208 -12.55 -10.87 1.63
CA LEU A 208 -11.38 -10.73 2.51
C LEU A 208 -10.80 -12.09 2.88
N VAL A 209 -11.65 -13.02 3.36
CA VAL A 209 -11.23 -14.39 3.72
C VAL A 209 -10.56 -15.05 2.51
N ARG A 210 -11.26 -15.11 1.38
CA ARG A 210 -10.77 -15.78 0.16
C ARG A 210 -9.46 -15.17 -0.33
N PHE A 211 -9.32 -13.85 -0.30
CA PHE A 211 -8.09 -13.16 -0.72
C PHE A 211 -6.91 -13.51 0.18
N ILE A 212 -7.08 -13.38 1.50
CA ILE A 212 -6.03 -13.64 2.49
C ILE A 212 -5.59 -15.11 2.43
N ASP A 213 -6.53 -16.03 2.39
CA ASP A 213 -6.25 -17.48 2.29
C ASP A 213 -5.50 -17.82 0.99
N ALA A 214 -5.95 -17.29 -0.16
CA ALA A 214 -5.29 -17.52 -1.44
C ALA A 214 -3.85 -16.98 -1.46
N ALA A 215 -3.63 -15.76 -0.94
CA ALA A 215 -2.31 -15.14 -0.85
C ALA A 215 -1.36 -15.94 0.07
N ARG A 216 -1.81 -16.30 1.28
CA ARG A 216 -1.04 -17.08 2.26
C ARG A 216 -0.70 -18.48 1.74
N SER A 217 -1.68 -19.17 1.14
CA SER A 217 -1.48 -20.52 0.58
C SER A 217 -0.46 -20.51 -0.57
N ALA A 218 -0.52 -19.50 -1.46
CA ALA A 218 0.45 -19.36 -2.53
C ALA A 218 1.87 -19.13 -2.00
N ALA A 219 2.03 -18.28 -0.98
CA ALA A 219 3.32 -17.97 -0.36
C ALA A 219 3.92 -19.17 0.39
N ALA A 220 3.10 -20.00 1.04
CA ALA A 220 3.56 -21.19 1.77
C ALA A 220 4.21 -22.24 0.85
N GLY A 221 3.81 -22.28 -0.42
CA GLY A 221 4.40 -23.18 -1.43
C GLY A 221 5.70 -22.68 -2.06
N LEU A 222 6.18 -21.49 -1.69
CA LEU A 222 7.42 -20.91 -2.22
C LEU A 222 8.60 -21.13 -1.24
N PRO A 223 9.83 -21.36 -1.79
CA PRO A 223 11.03 -21.55 -0.98
C PRO A 223 11.41 -20.30 -0.18
#